data_a7c8da9df8192f3a29752ebde5ae2e41
#
_entry.id   a7c8da9df8192f3a29752ebde5ae2e41
#
_cell.length_a   1.000
_cell.length_b   1.000
_cell.length_c   1.000
_cell.angle_alpha   90.00
_cell.angle_beta   90.00
_cell.angle_gamma   90.00
#
_symmetry.space_group_name_H-M   'P 1'
#
loop_
_entity.id
_entity.type
_entity.pdbx_description
1 polymer ?
#
loop_
_entity_poly.entity_id
_entity_poly.type
_entity_poly.pdbx_seq_one_letter_code
_entity_poly.pdbx_strand_id
1 'polypeptide(L)'
;MQSISEQMARFALDLTYEQIPTAARREAKRFLLDSVGCALAAIDHEDMQQAYQYVKELGGNEQATIIGYGTKTNIANAALMNSLLVRAMDYNDIYWKQDPSHPSDIIPA
;
A
#
# COMPACT_ATOMS: atom_id res chain seq x y z
N MET A 1 30.90 -12.69 -3.27
CA MET A 1 30.39 -11.31 -3.04
C MET A 1 28.86 -11.42 -3.01
N GLN A 2 28.20 -10.95 -1.96
CA GLN A 2 26.74 -10.98 -1.91
C GLN A 2 26.15 -9.95 -2.90
N SER A 3 25.10 -10.33 -3.60
CA SER A 3 24.36 -9.41 -4.46
C SER A 3 23.64 -8.33 -3.63
N ILE A 4 23.28 -7.19 -4.24
CA ILE A 4 22.52 -6.13 -3.56
C ILE A 4 21.16 -6.68 -3.11
N SER A 5 20.51 -7.51 -3.91
CA SER A 5 19.23 -8.13 -3.56
C SER A 5 19.34 -9.03 -2.31
N GLU A 6 20.42 -9.82 -2.18
CA GLU A 6 20.66 -10.62 -0.97
C GLU A 6 20.89 -9.76 0.27
N GLN A 7 21.62 -8.64 0.13
CA GLN A 7 21.83 -7.69 1.23
C GLN A 7 20.52 -7.05 1.69
N MET A 8 19.68 -6.61 0.73
CA MET A 8 18.37 -6.04 1.03
C MET A 8 17.43 -7.06 1.68
N ALA A 9 17.39 -8.30 1.17
CA ALA A 9 16.58 -9.36 1.76
C ALA A 9 17.02 -9.68 3.19
N ARG A 10 18.33 -9.79 3.45
CA ARG A 10 18.86 -9.98 4.82
C ARG A 10 18.48 -8.83 5.73
N PHE A 11 18.68 -7.60 5.29
CA PHE A 11 18.28 -6.42 6.06
C PHE A 11 16.81 -6.49 6.47
N ALA A 12 15.93 -6.82 5.53
CA ALA A 12 14.50 -6.93 5.81
C ALA A 12 14.14 -8.07 6.78
N LEU A 13 14.82 -9.22 6.65
CA LEU A 13 14.58 -10.39 7.50
C LEU A 13 15.16 -10.24 8.93
N ASP A 14 16.29 -9.55 9.05
CA ASP A 14 16.99 -9.38 10.32
C ASP A 14 16.49 -8.18 11.12
N LEU A 15 15.74 -7.26 10.47
CA LEU A 15 15.23 -6.04 11.10
C LEU A 15 14.11 -6.37 12.10
N THR A 16 14.32 -6.06 13.38
CA THR A 16 13.29 -6.13 14.40
C THR A 16 12.65 -4.76 14.66
N TYR A 17 11.44 -4.77 15.22
CA TYR A 17 10.72 -3.53 15.55
C TYR A 17 11.52 -2.62 16.48
N GLU A 18 12.25 -3.21 17.45
CA GLU A 18 13.06 -2.48 18.44
C GLU A 18 14.24 -1.76 17.80
N GLN A 19 14.79 -2.31 16.72
CA GLN A 19 15.91 -1.72 15.98
C GLN A 19 15.49 -0.53 15.11
N ILE A 20 14.19 -0.40 14.81
CA ILE A 20 13.69 0.73 14.02
C ILE A 20 13.71 2.01 14.88
N PRO A 21 14.44 3.06 14.49
CA PRO A 21 14.45 4.31 15.23
C PRO A 21 13.04 4.88 15.45
N THR A 22 12.80 5.48 16.61
CA THR A 22 11.50 6.05 16.96
C THR A 22 10.99 7.07 15.91
N ALA A 23 11.90 7.88 15.36
CA ALA A 23 11.58 8.81 14.28
C ALA A 23 11.06 8.08 13.03
N ALA A 24 11.75 6.99 12.61
CA ALA A 24 11.31 6.21 11.46
C ALA A 24 9.95 5.53 11.69
N ARG A 25 9.72 4.98 12.90
CA ARG A 25 8.41 4.42 13.27
C ARG A 25 7.28 5.46 13.23
N ARG A 26 7.57 6.68 13.65
CA ARG A 26 6.62 7.79 13.60
C ARG A 26 6.27 8.16 12.15
N GLU A 27 7.28 8.28 11.29
CA GLU A 27 7.06 8.59 9.87
C GLU A 27 6.33 7.45 9.13
N ALA A 28 6.68 6.20 9.39
CA ALA A 28 5.94 5.06 8.81
C ALA A 28 4.45 5.09 9.17
N LYS A 29 4.11 5.44 10.42
CA LYS A 29 2.71 5.62 10.84
C LYS A 29 2.02 6.77 10.13
N ARG A 30 2.73 7.89 9.87
CA ARG A 30 2.19 9.01 9.11
C ARG A 30 1.89 8.62 7.68
N PHE A 31 2.83 7.96 7.00
CA PHE A 31 2.61 7.49 5.63
C PHE A 31 1.48 6.46 5.53
N LEU A 32 1.38 5.54 6.49
CA LEU A 32 0.27 4.60 6.54
C LEU A 32 -1.08 5.31 6.73
N LEU A 33 -1.15 6.27 7.66
CA LEU A 33 -2.36 7.05 7.90
C LEU A 33 -2.77 7.85 6.66
N ASP A 34 -1.82 8.49 6.00
CA ASP A 34 -2.03 9.25 4.77
C ASP A 34 -2.56 8.35 3.65
N SER A 35 -1.90 7.21 3.41
CA SER A 35 -2.31 6.26 2.37
C SER A 35 -3.72 5.70 2.61
N VAL A 36 -4.05 5.33 3.85
CA VAL A 36 -5.39 4.87 4.20
C VAL A 36 -6.42 6.01 4.05
N GLY A 37 -6.05 7.22 4.43
CA GLY A 37 -6.88 8.41 4.25
C GLY A 37 -7.19 8.67 2.78
N CYS A 38 -6.19 8.62 1.90
CA CYS A 38 -6.37 8.74 0.45
C CYS A 38 -7.29 7.64 -0.10
N ALA A 39 -7.08 6.39 0.33
CA ALA A 39 -7.93 5.28 -0.10
C ALA A 39 -9.40 5.48 0.29
N LEU A 40 -9.66 5.91 1.52
CA LEU A 40 -11.02 6.18 2.00
C LEU A 40 -11.67 7.37 1.27
N ALA A 41 -10.91 8.40 0.96
CA ALA A 41 -11.41 9.56 0.20
C ALA A 41 -11.75 9.22 -1.26
N ALA A 42 -11.13 8.19 -1.82
CA ALA A 42 -11.33 7.78 -3.21
C ALA A 42 -12.52 6.83 -3.43
N ILE A 43 -13.16 6.32 -2.39
CA ILE A 43 -14.21 5.28 -2.48
C ILE A 43 -15.35 5.70 -3.41
N ASP A 44 -15.78 6.95 -3.34
CA ASP A 44 -16.89 7.48 -4.11
C ASP A 44 -16.50 7.96 -5.52
N HIS A 45 -15.22 7.88 -5.88
CA HIS A 45 -14.75 8.23 -7.21
C HIS A 45 -15.27 7.22 -8.24
N GLU A 46 -15.82 7.72 -9.35
CA GLU A 46 -16.49 6.89 -10.37
C GLU A 46 -15.58 5.76 -10.88
N ASP A 47 -14.31 6.08 -11.21
CA ASP A 47 -13.34 5.09 -11.70
C ASP A 47 -13.07 4.00 -10.66
N MET A 48 -13.05 4.36 -9.36
CA MET A 48 -12.83 3.39 -8.29
C MET A 48 -14.04 2.49 -8.09
N GLN A 49 -15.24 3.00 -8.26
CA GLN A 49 -16.47 2.19 -8.25
C GLN A 49 -16.49 1.20 -9.41
N GLN A 50 -16.09 1.62 -10.61
CA GLN A 50 -15.98 0.74 -11.78
C GLN A 50 -14.91 -0.34 -11.57
N ALA A 51 -13.72 0.04 -11.07
CA ALA A 51 -12.66 -0.90 -10.74
C ALA A 51 -13.10 -1.92 -9.67
N TYR A 52 -13.84 -1.47 -8.67
CA TYR A 52 -14.39 -2.35 -7.63
C TYR A 52 -15.40 -3.36 -8.20
N GLN A 53 -16.29 -2.93 -9.09
CA GLN A 53 -17.23 -3.86 -9.75
C GLN A 53 -16.47 -4.92 -10.56
N TYR A 54 -15.46 -4.51 -11.31
CA TYR A 54 -14.61 -5.44 -12.04
C TYR A 54 -13.93 -6.47 -11.12
N VAL A 55 -13.34 -6.02 -10.02
CA VAL A 55 -12.72 -6.91 -9.03
C VAL A 55 -13.73 -7.88 -8.41
N LYS A 56 -14.97 -7.44 -8.16
CA LYS A 56 -16.06 -8.30 -7.69
C LYS A 56 -16.41 -9.40 -8.71
N GLU A 57 -16.46 -9.05 -9.99
CA GLU A 57 -16.76 -10.01 -11.07
C GLU A 57 -15.65 -11.05 -11.22
N LEU A 58 -14.39 -10.68 -11.00
CA LEU A 58 -13.27 -11.62 -10.99
C LEU A 58 -13.36 -12.63 -9.85
N GLY A 59 -13.98 -12.25 -8.74
CA GLY A 59 -14.14 -13.10 -7.56
C GLY A 59 -12.84 -13.46 -6.89
N GLY A 60 -12.77 -14.66 -6.33
CA GLY A 60 -11.59 -15.23 -5.69
C GLY A 60 -11.81 -15.58 -4.22
N ASN A 61 -10.84 -16.28 -3.64
CA ASN A 61 -10.88 -16.67 -2.22
C ASN A 61 -10.79 -15.44 -1.32
N GLU A 62 -11.51 -15.44 -0.22
CA GLU A 62 -11.58 -14.34 0.77
C GLU A 62 -10.32 -14.29 1.66
N GLN A 63 -9.18 -13.89 1.08
CA GLN A 63 -7.87 -13.88 1.74
C GLN A 63 -7.47 -12.50 2.27
N ALA A 64 -7.87 -11.43 1.59
CA ALA A 64 -7.47 -10.06 1.91
C ALA A 64 -8.64 -9.09 1.77
N THR A 65 -8.62 -8.00 2.52
CA THR A 65 -9.70 -7.00 2.58
C THR A 65 -9.43 -5.83 1.65
N ILE A 66 -10.45 -5.38 0.92
CA ILE A 66 -10.43 -4.13 0.17
C ILE A 66 -10.78 -2.98 1.12
N ILE A 67 -9.88 -2.01 1.23
CA ILE A 67 -10.02 -0.83 2.10
C ILE A 67 -11.30 -0.07 1.76
N GLY A 68 -12.05 0.31 2.78
CA GLY A 68 -13.27 1.11 2.66
C GLY A 68 -14.51 0.35 2.24
N TYR A 69 -14.39 -0.67 1.40
CA TYR A 69 -15.51 -1.52 1.00
C TYR A 69 -15.78 -2.67 1.98
N GLY A 70 -14.79 -3.07 2.78
CA GLY A 70 -14.91 -4.18 3.72
C GLY A 70 -15.07 -5.56 3.07
N THR A 71 -15.12 -5.63 1.75
CA THR A 71 -15.23 -6.89 0.99
C THR A 71 -13.89 -7.60 0.95
N LYS A 72 -13.90 -8.93 1.01
CA LYS A 72 -12.72 -9.77 0.86
C LYS A 72 -12.64 -10.39 -0.53
N THR A 73 -11.42 -10.56 -1.02
CA THR A 73 -11.09 -11.23 -2.27
C THR A 73 -9.71 -11.89 -2.16
N ASN A 74 -9.17 -12.43 -3.25
CA ASN A 74 -7.80 -12.94 -3.25
C ASN A 74 -6.77 -11.82 -3.06
N ILE A 75 -5.56 -12.19 -2.66
CA ILE A 75 -4.48 -11.23 -2.33
C ILE A 75 -4.17 -10.30 -3.50
N ALA A 76 -4.08 -10.84 -4.72
CA ALA A 76 -3.72 -10.04 -5.90
C ALA A 76 -4.79 -8.98 -6.22
N ASN A 77 -6.06 -9.35 -6.19
CA ASN A 77 -7.18 -8.45 -6.45
C ASN A 77 -7.32 -7.39 -5.34
N ALA A 78 -7.10 -7.78 -4.08
CA ALA A 78 -7.10 -6.84 -2.96
C ALA A 78 -5.95 -5.83 -3.07
N ALA A 79 -4.73 -6.29 -3.37
CA ALA A 79 -3.57 -5.42 -3.57
C ALA A 79 -3.80 -4.45 -4.75
N LEU A 80 -4.31 -4.95 -5.88
CA LEU A 80 -4.67 -4.12 -7.02
C LEU A 80 -5.66 -3.01 -6.63
N MET A 81 -6.79 -3.39 -6.01
CA MET A 81 -7.84 -2.42 -5.67
C MET A 81 -7.36 -1.42 -4.61
N ASN A 82 -6.64 -1.87 -3.60
CA ASN A 82 -6.08 -0.99 -2.56
C ASN A 82 -5.05 -0.02 -3.15
N SER A 83 -4.21 -0.47 -4.10
CA SER A 83 -3.26 0.41 -4.80
C SER A 83 -3.96 1.46 -5.64
N LEU A 84 -5.01 1.09 -6.37
CA LEU A 84 -5.82 2.05 -7.12
C LEU A 84 -6.46 3.09 -6.20
N LEU A 85 -7.07 2.66 -5.09
CA LEU A 85 -7.68 3.56 -4.11
C LEU A 85 -6.66 4.54 -3.51
N VAL A 86 -5.50 4.04 -3.10
CA VAL A 86 -4.44 4.89 -2.51
C VAL A 86 -3.96 5.92 -3.52
N ARG A 87 -3.87 5.58 -4.81
CA ARG A 87 -3.31 6.45 -5.86
C ARG A 87 -4.33 7.33 -6.59
N ALA A 88 -5.62 7.05 -6.47
CA ALA A 88 -6.68 7.70 -7.25
C ALA A 88 -6.69 9.22 -7.17
N MET A 89 -6.38 9.80 -6.02
CA MET A 89 -6.44 11.24 -5.78
C MET A 89 -5.17 11.98 -6.22
N ASP A 90 -4.07 11.28 -6.45
CA ASP A 90 -2.76 11.79 -6.90
C ASP A 90 -2.19 12.96 -6.07
N TYR A 91 -2.45 12.97 -4.76
CA TYR A 91 -1.84 13.92 -3.81
C TYR A 91 -1.20 13.23 -2.61
N ASN A 92 -0.71 12.00 -2.83
CA ASN A 92 -0.07 11.17 -1.83
C ASN A 92 1.29 11.75 -1.37
N ASP A 93 1.81 11.12 -0.33
CA ASP A 93 3.15 11.30 0.18
C ASP A 93 4.22 11.31 -0.92
N ILE A 94 5.26 12.09 -0.70
CA ILE A 94 6.45 12.08 -1.54
C ILE A 94 7.70 12.02 -0.68
N TYR A 95 8.60 11.10 -0.98
CA TYR A 95 9.96 11.09 -0.45
C TYR A 95 10.87 11.75 -1.48
N TRP A 96 11.31 12.95 -1.20
CA TRP A 96 12.15 13.74 -2.08
C TRP A 96 13.55 13.87 -1.54
N LYS A 97 14.49 13.13 -2.10
CA LYS A 97 15.91 13.29 -1.80
C LYS A 97 16.69 13.42 -3.11
N GLN A 98 17.42 12.40 -3.52
CA GLN A 98 18.14 12.39 -4.80
C GLN A 98 17.18 12.07 -5.96
N ASP A 99 16.38 11.03 -5.76
CA ASP A 99 15.31 10.66 -6.68
C ASP A 99 13.97 10.63 -5.91
N PRO A 100 12.91 11.23 -6.45
CA PRO A 100 11.61 11.20 -5.81
C PRO A 100 11.00 9.79 -5.87
N SER A 101 10.32 9.39 -4.80
CA SER A 101 9.52 8.17 -4.75
C SER A 101 8.31 8.36 -3.85
N HIS A 102 7.34 7.46 -3.98
CA HIS A 102 6.15 7.47 -3.16
C HIS A 102 6.14 6.23 -2.26
N PRO A 103 6.38 6.35 -0.95
CA PRO A 103 6.23 5.22 -0.02
C PRO A 103 4.86 4.54 -0.11
N SER A 104 3.81 5.31 -0.44
CA SER A 104 2.45 4.81 -0.68
C SER A 104 2.33 3.79 -1.82
N ASP A 105 3.29 3.72 -2.75
CA ASP A 105 3.28 2.74 -3.84
C ASP A 105 3.42 1.28 -3.34
N ILE A 106 4.06 1.08 -2.19
CA ILE A 106 4.30 -0.25 -1.63
C ILE A 106 3.43 -0.59 -0.42
N ILE A 107 2.77 0.41 0.19
CA ILE A 107 1.94 0.20 1.39
C ILE A 107 0.76 -0.75 1.15
N PRO A 108 0.06 -0.72 -0.01
CA PRO A 108 -1.09 -1.59 -0.24
C PRO A 108 -0.75 -3.07 -0.45
N ALA A 109 0.51 -3.40 -0.76
CA ALA A 109 0.98 -4.78 -0.97
C ALA A 109 1.25 -5.52 0.33
#